data_afb371604036eac38573ab373987acd8
#
_entry.id   afb371604036eac38573ab373987acd8
#
_cell.length_a   1.000
_cell.length_b   1.000
_cell.length_c   1.000
_cell.angle_alpha   90.00
_cell.angle_beta   90.00
_cell.angle_gamma   90.00
#
_symmetry.space_group_name_H-M   'P 1'
#
loop_
_entity.id
_entity.type
_entity.pdbx_description
1 polymer ?
#
loop_
_entity_poly.entity_id
_entity_poly.type
_entity_poly.pdbx_seq_one_letter_code
_entity_poly.pdbx_strand_id
1 'polypeptide(L)'
;NGDRARKTTLVDFGFRLPSALDNRPLRFEEFSERLNQCILVSATPAKFELEMSTVIAEQVVRPTGLLDPGIVIKPVETQVDDLLSEIHKRVAVKERVLVTTLTKKMSEQLSDYLNDHNVKVRYLHSDIDTVERVEIIRDLRLGVFDVLVGINLLREGLDIPEVSLVAILDADKEGFLRSERSLIQTMGRAARNINGSVILYADRITNSIQRAMDVTSARRDKQEAYNKKHGIIPMGVVKPIVDILDTDLSASDIDDLISETIQVKLSPVQLSKELKRLEKEMYKFAEDLKFEQAADTRNQIKRLRDGQFK
;
A
#
# COMPACT_ATOMS: atom_id res chain seq x y z
N ASN A 1 -23.91 -17.81 16.19
CA ASN A 1 -25.27 -18.36 15.87
C ASN A 1 -25.32 -18.96 14.45
N GLY A 2 -24.77 -18.35 13.41
CA GLY A 2 -24.85 -18.85 12.03
C GLY A 2 -24.16 -20.20 11.79
N ASP A 3 -22.97 -20.44 12.38
CA ASP A 3 -22.26 -21.71 12.22
C ASP A 3 -23.05 -22.89 12.80
N ARG A 4 -23.65 -22.71 13.98
CA ARG A 4 -24.49 -23.75 14.60
C ARG A 4 -25.73 -24.06 13.74
N ALA A 5 -26.44 -23.04 13.26
CA ALA A 5 -27.63 -23.24 12.41
C ALA A 5 -27.25 -24.00 11.13
N ARG A 6 -26.15 -23.60 10.46
CA ARG A 6 -25.67 -24.32 9.26
C ARG A 6 -25.31 -25.77 9.57
N LYS A 7 -24.64 -26.04 10.67
CA LYS A 7 -24.24 -27.41 11.06
C LYS A 7 -25.46 -28.25 11.40
N THR A 8 -26.44 -27.69 12.11
CA THR A 8 -27.70 -28.37 12.40
C THR A 8 -28.37 -28.83 11.11
N THR A 9 -28.55 -27.90 10.15
CA THR A 9 -29.13 -28.25 8.85
C THR A 9 -28.34 -29.36 8.15
N LEU A 10 -27.00 -29.30 8.13
CA LEU A 10 -26.17 -30.34 7.49
C LEU A 10 -26.26 -31.69 8.19
N VAL A 11 -26.46 -31.73 9.50
CA VAL A 11 -26.66 -32.98 10.27
C VAL A 11 -28.07 -33.53 9.99
N ASP A 12 -29.10 -32.69 10.04
CA ASP A 12 -30.48 -33.07 9.80
C ASP A 12 -30.69 -33.69 8.41
N PHE A 13 -29.96 -33.20 7.40
CA PHE A 13 -29.96 -33.74 6.05
C PHE A 13 -28.93 -34.83 5.79
N GLY A 14 -28.21 -35.31 6.81
CA GLY A 14 -27.26 -36.42 6.71
C GLY A 14 -25.93 -36.10 6.03
N PHE A 15 -25.64 -34.83 5.74
CA PHE A 15 -24.35 -34.41 5.15
C PHE A 15 -23.21 -34.34 6.17
N ARG A 16 -23.54 -34.33 7.47
CA ARG A 16 -22.56 -34.38 8.59
C ARG A 16 -23.04 -35.25 9.70
N LEU A 17 -22.08 -35.81 10.46
CA LEU A 17 -22.37 -36.57 11.66
C LEU A 17 -22.86 -35.65 12.79
N PRO A 18 -23.69 -36.15 13.75
CA PRO A 18 -24.13 -35.38 14.92
C PRO A 18 -23.01 -34.75 15.72
N SER A 19 -21.85 -35.41 15.81
CA SER A 19 -20.65 -34.91 16.48
C SER A 19 -20.10 -33.59 15.88
N ALA A 20 -20.51 -33.23 14.67
CA ALA A 20 -20.17 -31.92 14.10
C ALA A 20 -20.74 -30.74 14.89
N LEU A 21 -21.81 -30.98 15.69
CA LEU A 21 -22.40 -29.96 16.54
C LEU A 21 -21.57 -29.65 17.78
N ASP A 22 -20.69 -30.57 18.19
CA ASP A 22 -19.81 -30.41 19.35
C ASP A 22 -18.62 -29.50 19.06
N ASN A 23 -18.25 -29.41 17.78
CA ASN A 23 -17.17 -28.52 17.32
C ASN A 23 -17.74 -27.14 16.96
N ARG A 24 -17.37 -26.13 17.71
CA ARG A 24 -17.77 -24.74 17.48
C ARG A 24 -16.56 -23.80 17.47
N PRO A 25 -16.63 -22.67 16.76
CA PRO A 25 -15.63 -21.61 16.90
C PRO A 25 -15.58 -21.11 18.34
N LEU A 26 -14.39 -20.75 18.79
CA LEU A 26 -14.21 -20.09 20.08
C LEU A 26 -14.97 -18.76 20.11
N ARG A 27 -15.50 -18.40 21.26
CA ARG A 27 -15.93 -17.04 21.54
C ARG A 27 -14.71 -16.17 21.75
N PHE A 28 -14.87 -14.85 21.63
CA PHE A 28 -13.76 -13.92 21.76
C PHE A 28 -13.08 -14.02 23.14
N GLU A 29 -13.87 -14.18 24.19
CA GLU A 29 -13.38 -14.35 25.57
C GLU A 29 -12.53 -15.61 25.70
N GLU A 30 -13.02 -16.75 25.19
CA GLU A 30 -12.32 -18.02 25.21
C GLU A 30 -11.04 -18.01 24.37
N PHE A 31 -11.03 -17.23 23.28
CA PHE A 31 -9.84 -16.97 22.49
C PHE A 31 -8.83 -16.12 23.29
N SER A 32 -9.29 -15.05 23.92
CA SER A 32 -8.46 -14.14 24.70
C SER A 32 -7.80 -14.83 25.89
N GLU A 33 -8.52 -15.73 26.59
CA GLU A 33 -7.98 -16.54 27.70
C GLU A 33 -6.85 -17.49 27.27
N ARG A 34 -6.79 -17.85 25.99
CA ARG A 34 -5.73 -18.72 25.44
C ARG A 34 -4.51 -17.95 24.95
N LEU A 35 -4.59 -16.62 24.84
CA LEU A 35 -3.47 -15.78 24.46
C LEU A 35 -2.53 -15.61 25.64
N ASN A 36 -1.30 -16.06 25.49
CA ASN A 36 -0.25 -15.88 26.49
C ASN A 36 0.49 -14.55 26.26
N GLN A 37 1.04 -14.37 25.06
CA GLN A 37 1.73 -13.17 24.64
C GLN A 37 1.26 -12.81 23.24
N CYS A 38 0.98 -11.55 23.00
CA CYS A 38 0.47 -11.06 21.74
C CYS A 38 1.15 -9.75 21.36
N ILE A 39 1.55 -9.63 20.08
CA ILE A 39 2.03 -8.39 19.50
C ILE A 39 0.93 -7.90 18.54
N LEU A 40 0.39 -6.71 18.84
CA LEU A 40 -0.63 -6.07 18.02
C LEU A 40 0.05 -5.07 17.10
N VAL A 41 -0.10 -5.22 15.78
CA VAL A 41 0.52 -4.34 14.79
C VAL A 41 -0.56 -3.59 14.02
N SER A 42 -0.55 -2.26 14.10
CA SER A 42 -1.50 -1.43 13.38
C SER A 42 -0.94 -0.03 13.14
N ALA A 43 -1.22 0.55 11.96
CA ALA A 43 -0.95 1.97 11.70
C ALA A 43 -1.97 2.90 12.38
N THR A 44 -3.14 2.37 12.71
CA THR A 44 -4.28 3.06 13.33
C THR A 44 -4.92 2.18 14.39
N PRO A 45 -4.26 1.96 15.55
CA PRO A 45 -4.76 1.07 16.58
C PRO A 45 -6.14 1.50 17.09
N ALA A 46 -6.96 0.52 17.49
CA ALA A 46 -8.27 0.74 18.08
C ALA A 46 -8.19 0.92 19.60
N LYS A 47 -9.31 1.25 20.20
CA LYS A 47 -9.43 1.39 21.65
C LYS A 47 -9.05 0.07 22.36
N PHE A 48 -9.47 -1.07 21.82
CA PHE A 48 -9.15 -2.39 22.35
C PHE A 48 -7.62 -2.63 22.39
N GLU A 49 -6.91 -2.40 21.29
CA GLU A 49 -5.46 -2.61 21.21
C GLU A 49 -4.71 -1.68 22.19
N LEU A 50 -5.15 -0.42 22.29
CA LEU A 50 -4.54 0.56 23.19
C LEU A 50 -4.77 0.24 24.66
N GLU A 51 -5.97 -0.24 25.03
CA GLU A 51 -6.32 -0.59 26.42
C GLU A 51 -5.67 -1.90 26.87
N MET A 52 -5.49 -2.86 25.94
CA MET A 52 -4.89 -4.15 26.25
C MET A 52 -3.35 -4.15 26.23
N SER A 53 -2.75 -3.13 25.61
CA SER A 53 -1.30 -3.05 25.47
C SER A 53 -0.64 -2.45 26.72
N THR A 54 0.30 -3.17 27.30
CA THR A 54 1.14 -2.66 28.41
C THR A 54 2.27 -1.76 27.92
N VAL A 55 2.73 -1.98 26.69
CA VAL A 55 3.78 -1.20 26.03
C VAL A 55 3.34 -0.84 24.62
N ILE A 56 3.46 0.43 24.25
CA ILE A 56 3.17 0.93 22.91
C ILE A 56 4.48 1.42 22.30
N ALA A 57 4.94 0.74 21.24
CA ALA A 57 6.09 1.15 20.46
C ALA A 57 5.64 1.85 19.18
N GLU A 58 6.12 3.06 18.96
CA GLU A 58 5.80 3.85 17.76
C GLU A 58 6.97 3.84 16.78
N GLN A 59 6.73 3.36 15.56
CA GLN A 59 7.66 3.51 14.44
C GLN A 59 7.09 4.49 13.43
N VAL A 60 7.42 5.77 13.58
CA VAL A 60 6.93 6.86 12.73
C VAL A 60 7.92 7.19 11.63
N VAL A 61 9.22 7.09 11.93
CA VAL A 61 10.29 7.49 11.02
C VAL A 61 10.50 6.46 9.91
N ARG A 62 10.53 6.96 8.66
CA ARG A 62 10.81 6.15 7.46
C ARG A 62 12.28 6.29 7.05
N PRO A 63 12.99 5.18 6.76
CA PRO A 63 14.37 5.24 6.27
C PRO A 63 14.55 6.02 4.97
N THR A 64 13.51 6.03 4.11
CA THR A 64 13.50 6.79 2.83
C THR A 64 13.46 8.30 3.01
N GLY A 65 13.21 8.78 4.21
CA GLY A 65 13.02 10.20 4.50
C GLY A 65 11.71 10.81 3.99
N LEU A 66 10.84 10.03 3.34
CA LEU A 66 9.58 10.53 2.80
C LEU A 66 8.65 11.04 3.90
N LEU A 67 8.12 12.23 3.67
CA LEU A 67 7.19 12.89 4.60
C LEU A 67 5.75 12.37 4.41
N ASP A 68 4.94 12.47 5.44
CA ASP A 68 3.49 12.36 5.26
C ASP A 68 2.99 13.50 4.36
N PRO A 69 1.93 13.26 3.54
CA PRO A 69 1.48 14.22 2.54
C PRO A 69 0.99 15.53 3.17
N GLY A 70 1.19 16.64 2.45
CA GLY A 70 0.55 17.90 2.80
C GLY A 70 -0.96 17.81 2.59
N ILE A 71 -1.75 18.35 3.52
CA ILE A 71 -3.22 18.33 3.48
C ILE A 71 -3.75 19.72 3.20
N VAL A 72 -4.66 19.83 2.23
CA VAL A 72 -5.36 21.07 1.88
C VAL A 72 -6.85 20.81 1.99
N ILE A 73 -7.60 21.75 2.60
CA ILE A 73 -9.05 21.72 2.63
C ILE A 73 -9.57 22.68 1.57
N LYS A 74 -10.53 22.26 0.77
CA LYS A 74 -11.19 23.04 -0.26
C LYS A 74 -12.72 22.92 -0.14
N PRO A 75 -13.50 23.92 -0.61
CA PRO A 75 -14.95 23.89 -0.52
C PRO A 75 -15.57 22.76 -1.35
N VAL A 76 -16.74 22.29 -0.91
CA VAL A 76 -17.47 21.19 -1.58
C VAL A 76 -18.15 21.69 -2.86
N GLU A 77 -18.60 22.93 -2.90
CA GLU A 77 -19.38 23.49 -4.01
C GLU A 77 -18.67 23.32 -5.37
N THR A 78 -17.35 23.51 -5.41
CA THR A 78 -16.53 23.44 -6.64
C THR A 78 -15.68 22.19 -6.71
N GLN A 79 -15.97 21.16 -5.90
CA GLN A 79 -15.08 19.99 -5.72
C GLN A 79 -14.79 19.25 -7.03
N VAL A 80 -15.74 19.15 -7.96
CA VAL A 80 -15.56 18.37 -9.19
C VAL A 80 -14.68 19.11 -10.18
N ASP A 81 -14.93 20.41 -10.39
CA ASP A 81 -14.16 21.24 -11.34
C ASP A 81 -12.72 21.47 -10.83
N ASP A 82 -12.58 21.74 -9.54
CA ASP A 82 -11.25 21.87 -8.92
C ASP A 82 -10.48 20.55 -8.98
N LEU A 83 -11.14 19.41 -8.71
CA LEU A 83 -10.56 18.08 -8.84
C LEU A 83 -10.06 17.83 -10.25
N LEU A 84 -10.85 18.15 -11.27
CA LEU A 84 -10.46 18.00 -12.68
C LEU A 84 -9.19 18.79 -12.99
N SER A 85 -9.12 20.04 -12.52
CA SER A 85 -7.93 20.90 -12.67
C SER A 85 -6.70 20.28 -11.99
N GLU A 86 -6.84 19.76 -10.77
CA GLU A 86 -5.76 19.12 -10.04
C GLU A 86 -5.31 17.80 -10.69
N ILE A 87 -6.25 17.03 -11.25
CA ILE A 87 -5.95 15.82 -12.03
C ILE A 87 -5.07 16.17 -13.23
N HIS A 88 -5.45 17.17 -14.04
CA HIS A 88 -4.67 17.58 -15.21
C HIS A 88 -3.22 17.96 -14.85
N LYS A 89 -3.02 18.65 -13.72
CA LYS A 89 -1.67 19.01 -13.23
C LYS A 89 -0.82 17.76 -12.93
N ARG A 90 -1.42 16.71 -12.34
CA ARG A 90 -0.71 15.46 -11.99
C ARG A 90 -0.46 14.59 -13.21
N VAL A 91 -1.44 14.48 -14.10
CA VAL A 91 -1.32 13.73 -15.35
C VAL A 91 -0.23 14.31 -16.25
N ALA A 92 -0.10 15.64 -16.30
CA ALA A 92 0.95 16.32 -17.07
C ALA A 92 2.39 15.90 -16.65
N VAL A 93 2.58 15.54 -15.39
CA VAL A 93 3.86 15.04 -14.85
C VAL A 93 3.90 13.52 -14.69
N LYS A 94 2.93 12.81 -15.30
CA LYS A 94 2.80 11.34 -15.28
C LYS A 94 2.62 10.73 -13.88
N GLU A 95 2.07 11.49 -12.96
CA GLU A 95 1.68 11.02 -11.63
C GLU A 95 0.24 10.50 -11.64
N ARG A 96 -0.12 9.69 -10.64
CA ARG A 96 -1.44 9.06 -10.52
C ARG A 96 -2.25 9.70 -9.41
N VAL A 97 -3.58 9.61 -9.55
CA VAL A 97 -4.54 10.21 -8.62
C VAL A 97 -5.49 9.16 -8.08
N LEU A 98 -5.73 9.18 -6.77
CA LEU A 98 -6.79 8.42 -6.13
C LEU A 98 -7.90 9.35 -5.68
N VAL A 99 -9.14 9.00 -5.97
CA VAL A 99 -10.33 9.76 -5.58
C VAL A 99 -11.28 8.89 -4.77
N THR A 100 -11.69 9.34 -3.59
CA THR A 100 -12.66 8.62 -2.79
C THR A 100 -14.00 9.36 -2.73
N THR A 101 -15.06 8.61 -2.99
CA THR A 101 -16.45 9.06 -2.92
C THR A 101 -17.19 8.37 -1.78
N LEU A 102 -18.46 8.71 -1.55
CA LEU A 102 -19.30 8.11 -0.51
C LEU A 102 -20.18 6.97 -1.02
N THR A 103 -20.55 7.01 -2.30
CA THR A 103 -21.50 6.05 -2.87
C THR A 103 -21.04 5.51 -4.22
N LYS A 104 -21.52 4.33 -4.59
CA LYS A 104 -21.28 3.70 -5.90
C LYS A 104 -21.74 4.63 -7.03
N LYS A 105 -22.97 5.15 -6.91
CA LYS A 105 -23.53 6.07 -7.90
C LYS A 105 -22.66 7.32 -8.13
N MET A 106 -22.13 7.91 -7.05
CA MET A 106 -21.23 9.05 -7.14
C MET A 106 -19.91 8.69 -7.83
N SER A 107 -19.37 7.49 -7.55
CA SER A 107 -18.16 7.00 -8.24
C SER A 107 -18.38 6.83 -9.74
N GLU A 108 -19.51 6.24 -10.13
CA GLU A 108 -19.89 6.05 -11.53
C GLU A 108 -20.06 7.40 -12.25
N GLN A 109 -20.88 8.29 -11.70
CA GLN A 109 -21.12 9.62 -12.27
C GLN A 109 -19.83 10.46 -12.41
N LEU A 110 -18.96 10.38 -11.39
CA LEU A 110 -17.67 11.07 -11.46
C LEU A 110 -16.77 10.47 -12.53
N SER A 111 -16.75 9.15 -12.68
CA SER A 111 -15.95 8.48 -13.70
C SER A 111 -16.43 8.83 -15.10
N ASP A 112 -17.74 8.86 -15.34
CA ASP A 112 -18.33 9.28 -16.61
C ASP A 112 -17.95 10.73 -16.91
N TYR A 113 -18.12 11.63 -15.94
CA TYR A 113 -17.75 13.04 -16.09
C TYR A 113 -16.26 13.21 -16.43
N LEU A 114 -15.36 12.50 -15.75
CA LEU A 114 -13.92 12.58 -16.02
C LEU A 114 -13.56 12.01 -17.41
N ASN A 115 -14.21 10.93 -17.84
CA ASN A 115 -14.04 10.37 -19.18
C ASN A 115 -14.48 11.37 -20.28
N ASP A 116 -15.61 12.05 -20.09
CA ASP A 116 -16.11 13.08 -21.01
C ASP A 116 -15.14 14.26 -21.14
N HIS A 117 -14.30 14.48 -20.11
CA HIS A 117 -13.24 15.50 -20.10
C HIS A 117 -11.84 14.93 -20.47
N ASN A 118 -11.79 13.80 -21.18
CA ASN A 118 -10.56 13.16 -21.68
C ASN A 118 -9.58 12.73 -20.59
N VAL A 119 -10.05 12.46 -19.37
CA VAL A 119 -9.24 11.86 -18.30
C VAL A 119 -9.39 10.34 -18.36
N LYS A 120 -8.28 9.62 -18.42
CA LYS A 120 -8.28 8.15 -18.33
C LYS A 120 -8.56 7.72 -16.90
N VAL A 121 -9.78 7.31 -16.63
CA VAL A 121 -10.25 6.95 -15.29
C VAL A 121 -10.82 5.54 -15.26
N ARG A 122 -10.62 4.85 -14.13
CA ARG A 122 -11.37 3.65 -13.77
C ARG A 122 -11.99 3.82 -12.39
N TYR A 123 -13.11 3.17 -12.13
CA TYR A 123 -13.66 3.09 -10.79
C TYR A 123 -13.59 1.65 -10.25
N LEU A 124 -13.44 1.55 -8.93
CA LEU A 124 -13.34 0.31 -8.21
C LEU A 124 -14.53 0.19 -7.23
N HIS A 125 -15.28 -0.90 -7.27
CA HIS A 125 -16.40 -1.17 -6.38
C HIS A 125 -16.26 -2.52 -5.67
N SER A 126 -17.17 -2.80 -4.73
CA SER A 126 -17.12 -4.00 -3.88
C SER A 126 -17.31 -5.32 -4.63
N ASP A 127 -17.93 -5.26 -5.82
CA ASP A 127 -18.33 -6.46 -6.57
C ASP A 127 -17.22 -6.94 -7.53
N ILE A 128 -16.12 -6.18 -7.63
CA ILE A 128 -14.92 -6.55 -8.41
C ILE A 128 -14.19 -7.67 -7.67
N ASP A 129 -13.86 -8.73 -8.38
CA ASP A 129 -13.14 -9.85 -7.81
C ASP A 129 -11.67 -9.51 -7.49
N THR A 130 -10.99 -10.41 -6.79
CA THR A 130 -9.63 -10.16 -6.33
C THR A 130 -8.63 -10.08 -7.48
N VAL A 131 -8.81 -10.88 -8.54
CA VAL A 131 -7.93 -10.91 -9.71
C VAL A 131 -8.05 -9.62 -10.49
N GLU A 132 -9.28 -9.24 -10.86
CA GLU A 132 -9.56 -7.99 -11.56
C GLU A 132 -9.05 -6.76 -10.78
N ARG A 133 -9.17 -6.79 -9.44
CA ARG A 133 -8.63 -5.74 -8.59
C ARG A 133 -7.11 -5.61 -8.71
N VAL A 134 -6.39 -6.72 -8.77
CA VAL A 134 -4.93 -6.73 -8.95
C VAL A 134 -4.55 -6.14 -10.31
N GLU A 135 -5.26 -6.53 -11.37
CA GLU A 135 -5.07 -5.99 -12.72
C GLU A 135 -5.32 -4.47 -12.78
N ILE A 136 -6.41 -3.98 -12.17
CA ILE A 136 -6.71 -2.54 -12.10
C ILE A 136 -5.57 -1.78 -11.41
N ILE A 137 -5.03 -2.29 -10.31
CA ILE A 137 -3.93 -1.63 -9.61
C ILE A 137 -2.65 -1.64 -10.45
N ARG A 138 -2.36 -2.76 -11.11
CA ARG A 138 -1.23 -2.87 -12.05
C ARG A 138 -1.36 -1.88 -13.20
N ASP A 139 -2.52 -1.81 -13.84
CA ASP A 139 -2.80 -0.90 -14.94
C ASP A 139 -2.65 0.58 -14.54
N LEU A 140 -3.09 0.94 -13.32
CA LEU A 140 -2.87 2.28 -12.77
C LEU A 140 -1.37 2.58 -12.64
N ARG A 141 -0.59 1.64 -12.11
CA ARG A 141 0.86 1.79 -11.97
C ARG A 141 1.57 1.89 -13.32
N LEU A 142 1.17 1.07 -14.30
CA LEU A 142 1.68 1.13 -15.68
C LEU A 142 1.26 2.40 -16.43
N GLY A 143 0.25 3.13 -15.96
CA GLY A 143 -0.26 4.33 -16.62
C GLY A 143 -1.18 4.05 -17.80
N VAL A 144 -1.82 2.91 -17.82
CA VAL A 144 -2.91 2.61 -18.77
C VAL A 144 -4.05 3.61 -18.54
N PHE A 145 -4.28 3.96 -17.29
CA PHE A 145 -5.16 5.06 -16.87
C PHE A 145 -4.50 5.86 -15.73
N ASP A 146 -5.00 7.06 -15.45
CA ASP A 146 -4.36 8.04 -14.59
C ASP A 146 -5.07 8.23 -13.25
N VAL A 147 -6.37 7.96 -13.21
CA VAL A 147 -7.23 8.22 -12.04
C VAL A 147 -7.98 6.96 -11.64
N LEU A 148 -7.91 6.63 -10.36
CA LEU A 148 -8.72 5.57 -9.78
C LEU A 148 -9.73 6.16 -8.80
N VAL A 149 -11.02 5.95 -9.08
CA VAL A 149 -12.14 6.40 -8.25
C VAL A 149 -12.70 5.24 -7.46
N GLY A 150 -13.11 5.47 -6.21
CA GLY A 150 -13.80 4.43 -5.46
C GLY A 150 -14.27 4.85 -4.07
N ILE A 151 -15.09 3.98 -3.45
CA ILE A 151 -15.74 4.27 -2.19
C ILE A 151 -14.81 3.97 -1.01
N ASN A 152 -14.24 2.78 -0.98
CA ASN A 152 -13.47 2.25 0.13
C ASN A 152 -12.19 1.56 -0.33
N LEU A 153 -11.58 2.15 -1.34
CA LEU A 153 -10.48 1.59 -2.11
C LEU A 153 -9.24 1.25 -1.32
N LEU A 154 -9.11 1.85 -0.17
CA LEU A 154 -7.78 2.22 0.32
C LEU A 154 -7.49 1.58 1.67
N ARG A 155 -8.29 0.58 2.08
CA ARG A 155 -8.14 0.02 3.42
C ARG A 155 -6.86 -0.76 3.60
N GLU A 156 -6.53 -1.69 2.70
CA GLU A 156 -5.36 -2.56 2.91
C GLU A 156 -4.74 -3.01 1.58
N GLY A 157 -3.43 -3.28 1.58
CA GLY A 157 -2.74 -3.94 0.47
C GLY A 157 -2.42 -3.09 -0.76
N LEU A 158 -2.70 -1.78 -0.77
CA LEU A 158 -2.34 -0.91 -1.88
C LEU A 158 -0.99 -0.25 -1.64
N ASP A 159 -0.04 -0.58 -2.49
CA ASP A 159 1.28 0.03 -2.54
C ASP A 159 1.52 0.63 -3.92
N ILE A 160 1.18 1.91 -4.08
CA ILE A 160 1.22 2.62 -5.36
C ILE A 160 2.09 3.88 -5.19
N PRO A 161 3.41 3.77 -5.33
CA PRO A 161 4.31 4.92 -5.18
C PRO A 161 4.12 6.00 -6.25
N GLU A 162 3.47 5.68 -7.35
CA GLU A 162 3.15 6.61 -8.45
C GLU A 162 2.03 7.61 -8.09
N VAL A 163 1.27 7.33 -7.01
CA VAL A 163 0.18 8.22 -6.55
C VAL A 163 0.74 9.42 -5.80
N SER A 164 0.55 10.60 -6.37
CA SER A 164 0.94 11.89 -5.76
C SER A 164 -0.24 12.66 -5.19
N LEU A 165 -1.46 12.39 -5.63
CA LEU A 165 -2.65 13.06 -5.13
C LEU A 165 -3.69 12.06 -4.63
N VAL A 166 -4.18 12.30 -3.42
CA VAL A 166 -5.38 11.66 -2.88
C VAL A 166 -6.44 12.74 -2.67
N ALA A 167 -7.56 12.62 -3.36
CA ALA A 167 -8.70 13.52 -3.21
C ALA A 167 -9.85 12.81 -2.47
N ILE A 168 -10.37 13.44 -1.45
CA ILE A 168 -11.47 12.93 -0.64
C ILE A 168 -12.65 13.86 -0.79
N LEU A 169 -13.66 13.42 -1.56
CA LEU A 169 -14.88 14.20 -1.78
C LEU A 169 -15.80 14.07 -0.56
N ASP A 170 -16.57 15.13 -0.27
CA ASP A 170 -17.49 15.20 0.87
C ASP A 170 -16.84 14.69 2.16
N ALA A 171 -15.65 15.20 2.48
CA ALA A 171 -14.87 14.73 3.61
C ALA A 171 -15.53 15.06 4.97
N ASP A 172 -16.41 16.05 5.03
CA ASP A 172 -17.17 16.48 6.21
C ASP A 172 -18.45 15.68 6.46
N LYS A 173 -18.82 14.76 5.60
CA LYS A 173 -19.96 13.85 5.81
C LYS A 173 -19.54 12.73 6.76
N GLU A 174 -19.69 12.97 8.06
CA GLU A 174 -19.29 12.01 9.09
C GLU A 174 -19.93 10.63 8.90
N GLY A 175 -19.14 9.60 9.16
CA GLY A 175 -19.54 8.21 9.02
C GLY A 175 -18.31 7.29 9.00
N PHE A 176 -18.55 5.99 8.84
CA PHE A 176 -17.50 4.99 8.85
C PHE A 176 -16.39 5.22 7.81
N LEU A 177 -16.76 5.74 6.61
CA LEU A 177 -15.82 6.06 5.53
C LEU A 177 -15.04 7.36 5.74
N ARG A 178 -15.49 8.20 6.65
CA ARG A 178 -14.89 9.51 6.99
C ARG A 178 -14.50 9.59 8.46
N SER A 179 -14.37 8.45 9.14
CA SER A 179 -13.79 8.37 10.47
C SER A 179 -12.31 8.76 10.45
N GLU A 180 -11.79 9.23 11.56
CA GLU A 180 -10.37 9.56 11.74
C GLU A 180 -9.43 8.50 11.14
N ARG A 181 -9.67 7.22 11.47
CA ARG A 181 -8.86 6.09 10.96
C ARG A 181 -8.94 5.94 9.46
N SER A 182 -10.15 6.01 8.91
CA SER A 182 -10.37 5.90 7.46
C SER A 182 -9.66 7.04 6.73
N LEU A 183 -9.74 8.26 7.25
CA LEU A 183 -9.04 9.42 6.70
C LEU A 183 -7.51 9.23 6.76
N ILE A 184 -6.94 8.86 7.90
CA ILE A 184 -5.49 8.63 8.05
C ILE A 184 -5.00 7.56 7.07
N GLN A 185 -5.71 6.44 6.95
CA GLN A 185 -5.34 5.34 6.03
C GLN A 185 -5.39 5.79 4.57
N THR A 186 -6.43 6.53 4.20
CA THR A 186 -6.62 7.06 2.85
C THR A 186 -5.55 8.08 2.50
N MET A 187 -5.34 9.08 3.34
CA MET A 187 -4.32 10.12 3.16
C MET A 187 -2.92 9.52 3.06
N GLY A 188 -2.63 8.49 3.86
CA GLY A 188 -1.35 7.78 3.86
C GLY A 188 -0.99 7.10 2.53
N ARG A 189 -1.93 6.95 1.59
CA ARG A 189 -1.63 6.39 0.26
C ARG A 189 -0.76 7.33 -0.59
N ALA A 190 -0.81 8.63 -0.36
CA ALA A 190 0.10 9.59 -1.02
C ALA A 190 1.47 9.69 -0.34
N ALA A 191 1.69 9.04 0.81
CA ALA A 191 2.90 9.18 1.61
C ALA A 191 4.16 8.50 1.02
N ARG A 192 4.04 7.80 -0.11
CA ARG A 192 5.15 7.12 -0.80
C ARG A 192 5.67 7.89 -2.00
N ASN A 193 4.99 8.95 -2.38
CA ASN A 193 5.42 9.86 -3.44
C ASN A 193 6.06 11.10 -2.82
N ILE A 194 7.15 11.57 -3.40
CA ILE A 194 7.84 12.78 -2.93
C ILE A 194 6.95 14.03 -3.06
N ASN A 195 6.07 14.05 -4.06
CA ASN A 195 5.09 15.11 -4.33
C ASN A 195 3.73 14.82 -3.68
N GLY A 196 3.70 13.90 -2.71
CA GLY A 196 2.47 13.44 -2.06
C GLY A 196 1.66 14.57 -1.45
N SER A 197 0.41 14.70 -1.86
CA SER A 197 -0.55 15.69 -1.36
C SER A 197 -1.94 15.10 -1.21
N VAL A 198 -2.72 15.71 -0.34
CA VAL A 198 -4.11 15.33 -0.07
C VAL A 198 -5.01 16.55 -0.18
N ILE A 199 -6.14 16.41 -0.84
CA ILE A 199 -7.21 17.40 -0.85
C ILE A 199 -8.43 16.81 -0.17
N LEU A 200 -8.90 17.49 0.87
CA LEU A 200 -10.16 17.21 1.55
C LEU A 200 -11.19 18.23 1.07
N TYR A 201 -12.20 17.81 0.35
CA TYR A 201 -13.31 18.69 0.00
C TYR A 201 -14.31 18.66 1.14
N ALA A 202 -14.39 19.77 1.86
CA ALA A 202 -15.20 19.90 3.08
C ALA A 202 -15.57 21.36 3.31
N ASP A 203 -16.84 21.62 3.65
CA ASP A 203 -17.30 22.96 4.02
C ASP A 203 -17.09 23.24 5.51
N ARG A 204 -16.91 22.18 6.30
CA ARG A 204 -16.63 22.29 7.74
C ARG A 204 -15.57 21.28 8.18
N ILE A 205 -14.75 21.68 9.12
CA ILE A 205 -13.76 20.79 9.76
C ILE A 205 -14.47 20.02 10.87
N THR A 206 -14.68 18.73 10.63
CA THR A 206 -15.25 17.82 11.64
C THR A 206 -14.17 17.38 12.63
N ASN A 207 -14.58 16.82 13.77
CA ASN A 207 -13.63 16.26 14.74
C ASN A 207 -12.74 15.16 14.13
N SER A 208 -13.30 14.36 13.24
CA SER A 208 -12.55 13.30 12.52
C SER A 208 -11.50 13.88 11.59
N ILE A 209 -11.83 14.94 10.84
CA ILE A 209 -10.88 15.66 9.98
C ILE A 209 -9.79 16.29 10.82
N GLN A 210 -10.14 17.02 11.88
CA GLN A 210 -9.16 17.71 12.73
C GLN A 210 -8.14 16.72 13.30
N ARG A 211 -8.61 15.62 13.92
CA ARG A 211 -7.71 14.60 14.50
C ARG A 211 -6.83 13.94 13.45
N ALA A 212 -7.39 13.63 12.27
CA ALA A 212 -6.61 13.04 11.19
C ALA A 212 -5.52 14.00 10.69
N MET A 213 -5.80 15.29 10.59
CA MET A 213 -4.83 16.32 10.24
C MET A 213 -3.74 16.46 11.32
N ASP A 214 -4.12 16.51 12.58
CA ASP A 214 -3.20 16.66 13.72
C ASP A 214 -2.21 15.48 13.76
N VAL A 215 -2.71 14.25 13.64
CA VAL A 215 -1.87 13.04 13.61
C VAL A 215 -0.92 13.05 12.41
N THR A 216 -1.41 13.42 11.23
CA THR A 216 -0.60 13.44 10.00
C THR A 216 0.47 14.54 10.07
N SER A 217 0.11 15.73 10.57
CA SER A 217 1.06 16.83 10.78
C SER A 217 2.14 16.45 11.78
N ALA A 218 1.77 15.91 12.93
CA ALA A 218 2.73 15.48 13.95
C ALA A 218 3.73 14.44 13.43
N ARG A 219 3.25 13.49 12.61
CA ARG A 219 4.13 12.49 11.95
C ARG A 219 5.06 13.15 10.95
N ARG A 220 4.56 14.09 10.16
CA ARG A 220 5.34 14.86 9.19
C ARG A 220 6.45 15.65 9.88
N ASP A 221 6.13 16.38 10.93
CA ASP A 221 7.08 17.19 11.70
C ASP A 221 8.18 16.32 12.33
N LYS A 222 7.80 15.17 12.88
CA LYS A 222 8.74 14.20 13.47
C LYS A 222 9.70 13.64 12.40
N GLN A 223 9.20 13.31 11.21
CA GLN A 223 10.03 12.85 10.09
C GLN A 223 10.94 13.96 9.58
N GLU A 224 10.43 15.18 9.43
CA GLU A 224 11.23 16.32 8.95
C GLU A 224 12.36 16.66 9.91
N ALA A 225 12.08 16.71 11.21
CA ALA A 225 13.09 16.90 12.25
C ALA A 225 14.17 15.81 12.22
N TYR A 226 13.76 14.56 12.01
CA TYR A 226 14.69 13.44 11.89
C TYR A 226 15.56 13.57 10.64
N ASN A 227 14.96 13.86 9.49
CA ASN A 227 15.68 14.06 8.22
C ASN A 227 16.74 15.18 8.36
N LYS A 228 16.34 16.31 8.94
CA LYS A 228 17.23 17.46 9.18
C LYS A 228 18.38 17.08 10.11
N LYS A 229 18.10 16.36 11.20
CA LYS A 229 19.12 15.92 12.16
C LYS A 229 20.15 14.97 11.55
N HIS A 230 19.74 14.10 10.61
CA HIS A 230 20.58 13.06 10.04
C HIS A 230 21.04 13.36 8.61
N GLY A 231 20.71 14.54 8.07
CA GLY A 231 21.08 14.93 6.70
C GLY A 231 20.43 14.05 5.63
N ILE A 232 19.24 13.49 5.90
CA ILE A 232 18.54 12.60 4.97
C ILE A 232 17.76 13.43 3.95
N ILE A 233 18.03 13.20 2.67
CA ILE A 233 17.25 13.76 1.56
C ILE A 233 16.15 12.77 1.20
N PRO A 234 14.87 13.17 1.24
CA PRO A 234 13.76 12.29 0.87
C PRO A 234 13.92 11.74 -0.55
N MET A 235 13.80 10.44 -0.70
CA MET A 235 13.86 9.77 -2.00
C MET A 235 12.57 9.01 -2.28
N GLY A 236 12.02 9.19 -3.50
CA GLY A 236 10.86 8.45 -3.95
C GLY A 236 11.12 6.94 -3.99
N VAL A 237 10.12 6.17 -3.63
CA VAL A 237 10.19 4.70 -3.72
C VAL A 237 9.91 4.29 -5.16
N VAL A 238 10.87 3.60 -5.78
CA VAL A 238 10.66 2.94 -7.07
C VAL A 238 10.46 1.45 -6.79
N LYS A 239 9.33 0.92 -7.18
CA LYS A 239 8.99 -0.51 -7.00
C LYS A 239 8.70 -1.14 -8.35
N PRO A 240 9.33 -2.28 -8.70
CA PRO A 240 9.03 -2.98 -9.94
C PRO A 240 7.56 -3.39 -9.98
N ILE A 241 6.97 -3.36 -11.18
CA ILE A 241 5.61 -3.82 -11.42
C ILE A 241 5.72 -5.29 -11.82
N VAL A 242 5.44 -6.19 -10.86
CA VAL A 242 5.48 -7.63 -11.09
C VAL A 242 4.09 -8.10 -11.50
N ASP A 243 4.02 -8.96 -12.51
CA ASP A 243 2.79 -9.64 -12.89
C ASP A 243 2.53 -10.79 -11.91
N ILE A 244 1.55 -10.62 -11.03
CA ILE A 244 1.23 -11.64 -10.01
C ILE A 244 0.56 -12.87 -10.67
N LEU A 245 0.11 -12.74 -11.91
CA LEU A 245 -0.52 -13.81 -12.66
C LEU A 245 0.51 -14.74 -13.34
N ASP A 246 1.75 -14.30 -13.50
CA ASP A 246 2.88 -15.13 -13.94
C ASP A 246 3.49 -15.88 -12.75
N THR A 247 2.66 -16.61 -12.01
CA THR A 247 3.01 -17.32 -10.76
C THR A 247 3.86 -18.60 -10.97
N ASP A 248 4.62 -18.68 -12.03
CA ASP A 248 5.74 -19.64 -12.13
C ASP A 248 7.09 -19.03 -11.64
N LEU A 249 7.06 -17.79 -11.09
CA LEU A 249 8.24 -17.18 -10.50
C LEU A 249 8.55 -17.85 -9.16
N SER A 250 9.65 -18.57 -9.10
CA SER A 250 10.18 -19.11 -7.85
C SER A 250 10.58 -17.96 -6.88
N ALA A 251 10.69 -18.24 -5.59
CA ALA A 251 11.16 -17.25 -4.61
C ALA A 251 12.51 -16.62 -5.00
N SER A 252 13.35 -17.36 -5.74
CA SER A 252 14.61 -16.89 -6.34
C SER A 252 14.42 -15.80 -7.40
N ASP A 253 13.35 -15.88 -8.20
CA ASP A 253 13.08 -14.88 -9.24
C ASP A 253 12.61 -13.55 -8.68
N ILE A 254 11.93 -13.58 -7.53
CA ILE A 254 11.51 -12.35 -6.80
C ILE A 254 12.73 -11.67 -6.18
N ASP A 255 13.66 -12.41 -5.60
CA ASP A 255 14.92 -11.88 -5.07
C ASP A 255 15.82 -11.31 -6.18
N ASP A 256 15.79 -11.92 -7.36
CA ASP A 256 16.49 -11.44 -8.56
C ASP A 256 15.90 -10.11 -9.07
N LEU A 257 14.57 -9.97 -9.13
CA LEU A 257 13.89 -8.73 -9.50
C LEU A 257 14.13 -7.59 -8.48
N ILE A 258 14.19 -7.91 -7.19
CA ILE A 258 14.54 -6.96 -6.14
C ILE A 258 16.02 -6.53 -6.31
N SER A 259 16.90 -7.45 -6.65
CA SER A 259 18.33 -7.18 -6.87
C SER A 259 18.59 -6.31 -8.11
N GLU A 260 17.80 -6.46 -9.18
CA GLU A 260 17.87 -5.59 -10.36
C GLU A 260 17.41 -4.16 -10.07
N THR A 261 16.48 -3.98 -9.13
CA THR A 261 15.95 -2.66 -8.76
C THR A 261 16.90 -1.89 -7.85
N ILE A 262 17.79 -2.57 -7.12
CA ILE A 262 18.87 -2.01 -6.30
C ILE A 262 20.16 -1.85 -7.12
N GLN A 263 20.10 -1.61 -8.42
CA GLN A 263 21.25 -1.09 -9.16
C GLN A 263 21.50 0.38 -8.75
N VAL A 264 21.97 0.55 -7.52
CA VAL A 264 22.83 1.65 -7.17
C VAL A 264 23.96 1.62 -8.20
N LYS A 265 24.11 2.67 -9.00
CA LYS A 265 25.24 2.82 -9.93
C LYS A 265 26.53 2.72 -9.13
N LEU A 266 27.06 1.51 -8.98
CA LEU A 266 28.34 1.27 -8.36
C LEU A 266 29.40 2.00 -9.18
N SER A 267 30.26 2.73 -8.52
CA SER A 267 31.42 3.29 -9.22
C SER A 267 32.28 2.15 -9.79
N PRO A 268 33.02 2.34 -10.89
CA PRO A 268 33.84 1.28 -11.50
C PRO A 268 34.78 0.58 -10.51
N VAL A 269 35.25 1.29 -9.48
CA VAL A 269 36.09 0.74 -8.42
C VAL A 269 35.32 -0.16 -7.46
N GLN A 270 34.09 0.22 -7.11
CA GLN A 270 33.21 -0.59 -6.24
C GLN A 270 32.77 -1.85 -6.96
N LEU A 271 32.42 -1.77 -8.24
CA LEU A 271 32.05 -2.90 -9.06
C LEU A 271 33.20 -3.92 -9.21
N SER A 272 34.44 -3.44 -9.43
CA SER A 272 35.62 -4.31 -9.51
C SER A 272 35.90 -5.05 -8.20
N LYS A 273 35.65 -4.39 -7.06
CA LYS A 273 35.76 -5.03 -5.74
C LYS A 273 34.69 -6.11 -5.54
N GLU A 274 33.45 -5.83 -5.94
CA GLU A 274 32.35 -6.74 -5.77
C GLU A 274 32.47 -7.96 -6.69
N LEU A 275 32.88 -7.79 -7.94
CA LEU A 275 33.17 -8.90 -8.85
C LEU A 275 34.24 -9.84 -8.28
N LYS A 276 35.34 -9.30 -7.73
CA LYS A 276 36.37 -10.14 -7.08
C LYS A 276 35.87 -10.86 -5.84
N ARG A 277 34.96 -10.26 -5.08
CA ARG A 277 34.33 -10.90 -3.92
C ARG A 277 33.50 -12.09 -4.35
N LEU A 278 32.61 -11.87 -5.31
CA LEU A 278 31.72 -12.92 -5.85
C LEU A 278 32.51 -14.06 -6.53
N GLU A 279 33.57 -13.77 -7.28
CA GLU A 279 34.44 -14.79 -7.84
C GLU A 279 35.05 -15.70 -6.77
N LYS A 280 35.53 -15.10 -5.68
CA LYS A 280 36.10 -15.84 -4.56
C LYS A 280 35.06 -16.72 -3.84
N GLU A 281 33.84 -16.21 -3.71
CA GLU A 281 32.71 -16.92 -3.10
C GLU A 281 32.24 -18.09 -4.00
N MET A 282 32.18 -17.89 -5.29
CA MET A 282 31.86 -18.93 -6.27
C MET A 282 32.85 -20.11 -6.20
N TYR A 283 34.16 -19.83 -6.16
CA TYR A 283 35.17 -20.86 -6.04
C TYR A 283 35.07 -21.63 -4.71
N LYS A 284 34.78 -20.93 -3.63
CA LYS A 284 34.56 -21.56 -2.32
C LYS A 284 33.35 -22.50 -2.34
N PHE A 285 32.24 -22.11 -2.93
CA PHE A 285 31.07 -22.98 -3.09
C PHE A 285 31.41 -24.21 -3.97
N ALA A 286 32.23 -24.04 -5.01
CA ALA A 286 32.65 -25.16 -5.84
C ALA A 286 33.58 -26.14 -5.07
N GLU A 287 34.50 -25.62 -4.25
CA GLU A 287 35.36 -26.45 -3.36
C GLU A 287 34.53 -27.21 -2.30
N ASP A 288 33.48 -26.55 -1.76
CA ASP A 288 32.55 -27.16 -0.81
C ASP A 288 31.53 -28.13 -1.47
N LEU A 289 31.66 -28.43 -2.78
CA LEU A 289 30.75 -29.27 -3.60
C LEU A 289 29.30 -28.75 -3.66
N LYS A 290 29.08 -27.47 -3.41
CA LYS A 290 27.77 -26.80 -3.47
C LYS A 290 27.55 -26.20 -4.85
N PHE A 291 27.40 -27.07 -5.85
CA PHE A 291 27.39 -26.70 -7.27
C PHE A 291 26.24 -25.78 -7.66
N GLU A 292 25.05 -25.91 -7.05
CA GLU A 292 23.92 -25.00 -7.30
C GLU A 292 24.25 -23.57 -6.86
N GLN A 293 24.77 -23.39 -5.66
CA GLN A 293 25.17 -22.08 -5.14
C GLN A 293 26.32 -21.47 -5.95
N ALA A 294 27.26 -22.30 -6.39
CA ALA A 294 28.33 -21.85 -7.29
C ALA A 294 27.79 -21.39 -8.65
N ALA A 295 26.79 -22.08 -9.21
CA ALA A 295 26.14 -21.72 -10.47
C ALA A 295 25.38 -20.39 -10.34
N ASP A 296 24.66 -20.17 -9.25
CA ASP A 296 23.94 -18.93 -8.97
C ASP A 296 24.89 -17.74 -8.85
N THR A 297 25.98 -17.89 -8.09
CA THR A 297 27.01 -16.85 -7.96
C THR A 297 27.67 -16.54 -9.30
N ARG A 298 27.91 -17.55 -10.15
CA ARG A 298 28.42 -17.36 -11.53
C ARG A 298 27.44 -16.55 -12.37
N ASN A 299 26.15 -16.83 -12.26
CA ASN A 299 25.12 -16.10 -12.98
C ASN A 299 25.03 -14.64 -12.53
N GLN A 300 25.21 -14.35 -11.24
CA GLN A 300 25.29 -12.99 -10.70
C GLN A 300 26.51 -12.24 -11.28
N ILE A 301 27.68 -12.86 -11.32
CA ILE A 301 28.91 -12.28 -11.92
C ILE A 301 28.67 -11.92 -13.39
N LYS A 302 28.04 -12.83 -14.14
CA LYS A 302 27.73 -12.60 -15.57
C LYS A 302 26.81 -11.40 -15.74
N ARG A 303 25.73 -11.30 -14.97
CA ARG A 303 24.79 -10.17 -15.00
C ARG A 303 25.45 -8.83 -14.69
N LEU A 304 26.32 -8.77 -13.66
CA LEU A 304 27.04 -7.56 -13.31
C LEU A 304 28.03 -7.12 -14.41
N ARG A 305 28.62 -8.06 -15.17
CA ARG A 305 29.46 -7.76 -16.31
C ARG A 305 28.67 -7.27 -17.52
N ASP A 306 27.56 -7.94 -17.84
CA ASP A 306 26.73 -7.62 -19.01
C ASP A 306 25.97 -6.28 -18.83
N GLY A 307 25.66 -5.87 -17.59
CA GLY A 307 25.05 -4.57 -17.28
C GLY A 307 25.95 -3.35 -17.54
N GLN A 308 27.24 -3.53 -17.83
CA GLN A 308 28.17 -2.43 -18.20
C GLN A 308 28.10 -2.02 -19.68
N PHE A 309 27.45 -2.81 -20.53
CA PHE A 309 27.44 -2.60 -22.00
C PHE A 309 26.09 -2.09 -22.53
N LYS A 310 25.23 -1.54 -21.67
CA LYS A 310 24.00 -0.85 -22.10
C LYS A 310 23.95 0.61 -21.69
#